data_ba19d8f340d799ed7be56c9c3f3617a5
#
_entry.id   ba19d8f340d799ed7be56c9c3f3617a5
#
_cell.length_a   1.000
_cell.length_b   1.000
_cell.length_c   1.000
_cell.angle_alpha   90.00
_cell.angle_beta   90.00
_cell.angle_gamma   90.00
#
_symmetry.space_group_name_H-M   'P 1'
#
loop_
_entity.id
_entity.type
_entity.pdbx_description
1 polymer ?
#
loop_
_entity_poly.entity_id
_entity_poly.type
_entity_poly.pdbx_seq_one_letter_code
_entity_poly.pdbx_strand_id
1 'polypeptide(L)'
;MAAQLSLLREIERLPRLNPTVPPGHKPRLQRACLRLLHALRVAGRISNREALDVAGVRYSARFHELQEYLRREHGLGPDVRPITCDVDPHSGTAWYTLAPECRP
;
A
#
# COMPACT_ATOMS: atom_id res chain seq x y z
N MET A 1 -4.01 5.40 15.43
CA MET A 1 -4.90 4.28 15.72
C MET A 1 -6.28 4.46 15.11
N ALA A 2 -6.93 5.59 15.35
CA ALA A 2 -8.27 5.82 14.81
C ALA A 2 -8.32 5.76 13.28
N ALA A 3 -7.33 6.36 12.59
CA ALA A 3 -7.29 6.34 11.13
C ALA A 3 -7.11 4.91 10.59
N GLN A 4 -6.30 4.11 11.26
CA GLN A 4 -6.09 2.72 10.86
C GLN A 4 -7.35 1.89 11.06
N LEU A 5 -8.07 2.11 12.15
CA LEU A 5 -9.33 1.44 12.39
C LEU A 5 -10.38 1.80 11.36
N SER A 6 -10.43 3.06 10.95
CA SER A 6 -11.34 3.49 9.89
C SER A 6 -11.08 2.76 8.58
N LEU A 7 -9.81 2.67 8.19
CA LEU A 7 -9.44 1.96 6.96
C LEU A 7 -9.82 0.49 7.02
N LEU A 8 -9.58 -0.15 8.14
CA LEU A 8 -9.93 -1.55 8.33
C LEU A 8 -11.44 -1.77 8.28
N ARG A 9 -12.20 -0.86 8.84
CA ARG A 9 -13.66 -0.93 8.80
C ARG A 9 -14.19 -0.81 7.38
N GLU A 10 -13.62 0.07 6.61
CA GLU A 10 -14.02 0.22 5.21
C GLU A 10 -13.76 -1.05 4.42
N ILE A 11 -12.62 -1.67 4.63
CA ILE A 11 -12.28 -2.93 3.98
C ILE A 11 -13.26 -4.02 4.39
N GLU A 12 -13.57 -4.13 5.65
CA GLU A 12 -14.45 -5.18 6.15
C GLU A 12 -15.86 -5.04 5.61
N ARG A 13 -16.31 -3.82 5.35
CA ARG A 13 -17.64 -3.60 4.77
C ARG A 13 -17.73 -3.94 3.31
N LEU A 14 -16.72 -3.56 2.55
CA LEU A 14 -16.76 -3.71 1.10
C LEU A 14 -16.90 -5.15 0.63
N PRO A 15 -16.17 -6.13 1.17
CA PRO A 15 -16.25 -7.50 0.68
C PRO A 15 -17.56 -8.19 0.96
N ARG A 16 -18.21 -7.83 2.03
CA ARG A 16 -19.44 -8.51 2.44
C ARG A 16 -20.64 -8.13 1.60
N LEU A 17 -20.58 -6.96 1.02
CA LEU A 17 -21.71 -6.42 0.30
C LEU A 17 -21.89 -7.05 -1.06
N ASN A 18 -20.82 -7.60 -1.61
CA ASN A 18 -20.90 -8.07 -2.98
C ASN A 18 -19.90 -9.19 -3.25
N PRO A 19 -20.27 -10.45 -2.97
CA PRO A 19 -19.40 -11.58 -3.28
C PRO A 19 -19.16 -11.76 -4.77
N THR A 20 -20.07 -11.27 -5.60
CA THR A 20 -19.90 -11.29 -7.05
C THR A 20 -19.65 -9.88 -7.53
N VAL A 21 -18.39 -9.51 -7.62
CA VAL A 21 -18.01 -8.19 -8.08
C VAL A 21 -18.30 -8.08 -9.58
N PRO A 22 -19.06 -7.05 -10.01
CA PRO A 22 -19.34 -6.88 -11.43
C PRO A 22 -18.06 -6.66 -12.24
N PRO A 23 -18.03 -7.06 -13.51
CA PRO A 23 -16.90 -6.77 -14.38
C PRO A 23 -16.64 -5.28 -14.43
N GLY A 24 -15.37 -4.90 -14.33
CA GLY A 24 -14.96 -3.51 -14.32
C GLY A 24 -14.93 -2.86 -12.95
N HIS A 25 -15.39 -3.56 -11.94
CA HIS A 25 -15.30 -3.06 -10.58
C HIS A 25 -13.83 -3.07 -10.12
N LYS A 26 -13.41 -2.01 -9.42
CA LYS A 26 -12.02 -1.92 -8.94
C LYS A 26 -11.77 -3.01 -7.90
N PRO A 27 -10.69 -3.77 -8.05
CA PRO A 27 -10.35 -4.76 -7.04
C PRO A 27 -10.01 -4.07 -5.72
N ARG A 28 -10.42 -4.69 -4.62
CA ARG A 28 -10.12 -4.17 -3.30
C ARG A 28 -8.68 -4.43 -2.93
N LEU A 29 -8.11 -3.48 -2.21
CA LEU A 29 -6.84 -3.70 -1.58
C LEU A 29 -6.98 -4.67 -0.41
N GLN A 30 -6.04 -5.56 -0.27
CA GLN A 30 -5.97 -6.42 0.90
C GLN A 30 -5.61 -5.60 2.13
N ARG A 31 -5.96 -6.12 3.30
CA ARG A 31 -5.68 -5.44 4.57
C ARG A 31 -4.20 -5.12 4.73
N ALA A 32 -3.32 -6.05 4.34
CA ALA A 32 -1.88 -5.83 4.42
C ALA A 32 -1.45 -4.63 3.56
N CYS A 33 -2.02 -4.49 2.37
CA CYS A 33 -1.73 -3.34 1.50
C CYS A 33 -2.18 -2.03 2.13
N LEU A 34 -3.35 -2.02 2.77
CA LEU A 34 -3.85 -0.82 3.42
C LEU A 34 -3.02 -0.44 4.64
N ARG A 35 -2.52 -1.42 5.37
CA ARG A 35 -1.62 -1.17 6.48
C ARG A 35 -0.30 -0.56 5.99
N LEU A 36 0.22 -1.07 4.87
CA LEU A 36 1.43 -0.51 4.25
C LEU A 36 1.19 0.93 3.81
N LEU A 37 0.07 1.17 3.15
CA LEU A 37 -0.27 2.52 2.68
C LEU A 37 -0.40 3.48 3.85
N HIS A 38 -1.07 3.07 4.90
CA HIS A 38 -1.20 3.89 6.10
C HIS A 38 0.16 4.21 6.70
N ALA A 39 1.02 3.20 6.85
CA ALA A 39 2.35 3.39 7.40
C ALA A 39 3.19 4.35 6.55
N LEU A 40 3.11 4.21 5.23
CA LEU A 40 3.80 5.11 4.31
C LEU A 40 3.29 6.55 4.40
N ARG A 41 1.98 6.73 4.54
CA ARG A 41 1.38 8.06 4.65
C ARG A 41 1.75 8.76 5.95
N VAL A 42 1.83 7.99 7.03
CA VAL A 42 2.19 8.55 8.34
C VAL A 42 3.68 8.90 8.40
N ALA A 43 4.54 7.98 7.97
CA ALA A 43 5.98 8.13 8.11
C ALA A 43 6.67 8.76 6.90
N GLY A 44 6.04 8.73 5.74
CA GLY A 44 6.65 9.15 4.48
C GLY A 44 7.51 8.06 3.84
N ARG A 45 8.17 7.28 4.65
CA ARG A 45 8.95 6.11 4.20
C ARG A 45 9.01 5.08 5.32
N ILE A 46 9.17 3.83 4.94
CA ILE A 46 9.33 2.73 5.90
C ILE A 46 10.45 1.80 5.44
N SER A 47 11.08 1.13 6.39
CA SER A 47 12.12 0.16 6.09
C SER A 47 11.49 -1.20 5.73
N ASN A 48 12.33 -2.09 5.18
CA ASN A 48 11.89 -3.46 4.91
C ASN A 48 11.49 -4.19 6.20
N ARG A 49 12.12 -3.88 7.32
CA ARG A 49 11.74 -4.46 8.61
C ARG A 49 10.35 -4.02 9.04
N GLU A 50 10.07 -2.74 8.90
CA GLU A 50 8.74 -2.21 9.20
C GLU A 50 7.69 -2.80 8.27
N ALA A 51 8.04 -2.95 6.99
CA ALA A 51 7.15 -3.57 6.03
C ALA A 51 6.84 -5.03 6.40
N LEU A 52 7.85 -5.76 6.87
CA LEU A 52 7.67 -7.13 7.34
C LEU A 52 6.72 -7.18 8.54
N ASP A 53 6.88 -6.28 9.49
CA ASP A 53 6.00 -6.22 10.66
C ASP A 53 4.56 -5.87 10.29
N VAL A 54 4.39 -4.98 9.32
CA VAL A 54 3.07 -4.47 8.94
C VAL A 54 2.33 -5.45 8.03
N ALA A 55 3.02 -6.04 7.07
CA ALA A 55 2.41 -6.82 6.00
C ALA A 55 2.82 -8.29 5.96
N GLY A 56 3.77 -8.70 6.78
CA GLY A 56 4.22 -10.08 6.83
C GLY A 56 5.28 -10.41 5.78
N VAL A 57 5.61 -11.70 5.67
CA VAL A 57 6.71 -12.17 4.83
C VAL A 57 6.51 -11.87 3.34
N ARG A 58 5.28 -11.65 2.93
CA ARG A 58 4.97 -11.34 1.54
C ARG A 58 4.83 -9.85 1.27
N TYR A 59 5.50 -9.03 2.06
CA TYR A 59 5.39 -7.58 1.92
C TYR A 59 5.76 -7.09 0.52
N SER A 60 6.71 -7.75 -0.16
CA SER A 60 7.08 -7.37 -1.53
C SER A 60 5.92 -7.47 -2.50
N ALA A 61 5.16 -8.56 -2.41
CA ALA A 61 3.96 -8.73 -3.24
C ALA A 61 2.90 -7.68 -2.88
N ARG A 62 2.78 -7.36 -1.60
CA ARG A 62 1.85 -6.32 -1.14
C ARG A 62 2.23 -4.95 -1.68
N PHE A 63 3.53 -4.63 -1.72
CA PHE A 63 3.99 -3.37 -2.33
C PHE A 63 3.66 -3.32 -3.82
N HIS A 64 3.83 -4.42 -4.52
CA HIS A 64 3.51 -4.47 -5.94
C HIS A 64 2.02 -4.19 -6.18
N GLU A 65 1.16 -4.85 -5.43
CA GLU A 65 -0.28 -4.62 -5.53
C GLU A 65 -0.65 -3.18 -5.18
N LEU A 66 -0.03 -2.64 -4.15
CA LEU A 66 -0.27 -1.28 -3.71
C LEU A 66 0.17 -0.28 -4.78
N GLN A 67 1.29 -0.50 -5.45
CA GLN A 67 1.74 0.35 -6.54
C GLN A 67 0.73 0.40 -7.67
N GLU A 68 0.21 -0.75 -8.08
CA GLU A 68 -0.80 -0.81 -9.13
C GLU A 68 -2.07 -0.07 -8.73
N TYR A 69 -2.48 -0.23 -7.49
CA TYR A 69 -3.64 0.47 -6.96
C TYR A 69 -3.45 1.98 -7.00
N LEU A 70 -2.29 2.46 -6.53
CA LEU A 70 -2.00 3.90 -6.48
C LEU A 70 -1.91 4.51 -7.87
N ARG A 71 -1.36 3.80 -8.85
CA ARG A 71 -1.35 4.28 -10.22
C ARG A 71 -2.76 4.52 -10.73
N ARG A 72 -3.67 3.60 -10.47
CA ARG A 72 -5.06 3.73 -10.89
C ARG A 72 -5.77 4.85 -10.15
N GLU A 73 -5.58 4.91 -8.85
CA GLU A 73 -6.27 5.91 -8.03
C GLU A 73 -5.87 7.33 -8.39
N HIS A 74 -4.60 7.53 -8.72
CA HIS A 74 -4.08 8.86 -9.02
C HIS A 74 -3.91 9.13 -10.51
N GLY A 75 -4.36 8.22 -11.36
CA GLY A 75 -4.26 8.39 -12.81
C GLY A 75 -2.84 8.51 -13.31
N LEU A 76 -1.90 7.80 -12.69
CA LEU A 76 -0.48 7.88 -13.03
C LEU A 76 -0.14 6.97 -14.20
N GLY A 77 0.82 7.40 -15.02
CA GLY A 77 1.29 6.61 -16.14
C GLY A 77 2.10 5.38 -15.68
N PRO A 78 2.33 4.43 -16.61
CA PRO A 78 3.05 3.19 -16.26
C PRO A 78 4.51 3.42 -15.87
N ASP A 79 5.08 4.56 -16.24
CA ASP A 79 6.46 4.89 -15.90
C ASP A 79 6.61 5.54 -14.53
N VAL A 80 5.51 5.95 -13.93
CA VAL A 80 5.53 6.58 -12.62
C VAL A 80 5.49 5.52 -11.54
N ARG A 81 6.40 5.63 -10.59
CA ARG A 81 6.45 4.73 -9.44
C ARG A 81 5.92 5.43 -8.20
N PRO A 82 4.71 5.09 -7.76
CA PRO A 82 4.16 5.67 -6.54
C PRO A 82 4.99 5.34 -5.29
N ILE A 83 5.65 4.18 -5.31
CA ILE A 83 6.52 3.75 -4.22
C ILE A 83 7.89 3.45 -4.79
N THR A 84 8.92 4.11 -4.27
CA THR A 84 10.30 3.88 -4.68
C THR A 84 11.03 3.12 -3.58
N CYS A 85 12.02 2.32 -3.97
CA CYS A 85 12.83 1.56 -3.04
C CYS A 85 14.30 1.92 -3.22
N ASP A 86 14.94 2.31 -2.12
CA ASP A 86 16.35 2.60 -2.08
C ASP A 86 17.01 1.72 -1.03
N VAL A 87 18.15 1.14 -1.37
CA VAL A 87 18.90 0.29 -0.45
C VAL A 87 20.09 1.06 0.11
N ASP A 88 20.19 1.12 1.44
CA ASP A 88 21.34 1.72 2.09
C ASP A 88 22.54 0.77 1.90
N PRO A 89 23.63 1.23 1.23
CA PRO A 89 24.76 0.37 0.97
C PRO A 89 25.54 -0.06 2.24
N HIS A 90 25.40 0.69 3.31
CA HIS A 90 26.12 0.38 4.55
C HIS A 90 25.41 -0.66 5.39
N SER A 91 24.10 -0.55 5.54
CA SER A 91 23.33 -1.43 6.39
C SER A 91 22.59 -2.52 5.63
N GLY A 92 22.43 -2.37 4.31
CA GLY A 92 21.62 -3.26 3.51
C GLY A 92 20.12 -3.07 3.71
N THR A 93 19.74 -2.06 4.47
CA THR A 93 18.33 -1.77 4.72
C THR A 93 17.67 -1.18 3.47
N ALA A 94 16.57 -1.77 3.07
CA ALA A 94 15.77 -1.22 1.98
C ALA A 94 14.74 -0.23 2.56
N TRP A 95 14.63 0.93 1.93
CA TRP A 95 13.70 1.97 2.33
C TRP A 95 12.67 2.19 1.21
N TYR A 96 11.40 2.15 1.59
CA TYR A 96 10.30 2.36 0.68
C TYR A 96 9.70 3.73 0.94
N THR A 97 9.63 4.55 -0.09
CA THR A 97 9.17 5.95 0.03
C THR A 97 7.94 6.16 -0.84
N LEU A 98 6.94 6.81 -0.28
CA LEU A 98 5.71 7.16 -1.00
C LEU A 98 5.91 8.47 -1.75
N ALA A 99 5.55 8.50 -3.03
CA ALA A 99 5.63 9.70 -3.84
C ALA A 99 4.74 10.80 -3.26
N PRO A 100 5.17 12.08 -3.37
CA PRO A 100 4.37 13.20 -2.84
C PRO A 100 2.96 13.26 -3.39
N GLU A 101 2.75 12.88 -4.65
CA GLU A 101 1.43 12.88 -5.29
C GLU A 101 0.46 11.92 -4.62
N CYS A 102 0.98 10.90 -3.93
CA CYS A 102 0.16 9.87 -3.29
C CYS A 102 -0.02 10.12 -1.80
N ARG A 103 0.58 11.17 -1.28
CA ARG A 103 0.39 11.58 0.12
C ARG A 103 -0.88 12.40 0.23
N PRO A 104 -1.54 12.37 1.38
CA PRO A 104 -2.74 13.19 1.60
C PRO A 104 -2.43 14.67 1.59
#